data_eda6092f1703bc5b0f64eba5ac5b3959
#
_entry.id   eda6092f1703bc5b0f64eba5ac5b3959
#
_cell.length_a   1.000
_cell.length_b   1.000
_cell.length_c   1.000
_cell.angle_alpha   90.00
_cell.angle_beta   90.00
_cell.angle_gamma   90.00
#
_symmetry.space_group_name_H-M   'P 1'
#
loop_
_entity.id
_entity.type
_entity.pdbx_description
1 polymer ?
#
loop_
_entity_poly.entity_id
_entity_poly.type
_entity_poly.pdbx_seq_one_letter_code
_entity_poly.pdbx_strand_id
1 'polypeptide(L)'
;MWNLPVFDSSGQFVAIPDAWCDDVALASEIDSFEWHLNAKGYARTVARNTRYAGAGIVVVQTLPSRLRDDPEGVISELRAAYAAAKARPRPAVMVRPSSVA
;
A
#
# COMPACT_ATOMS: atom_id res chain seq x y z
N MET A 1 3.62 8.83 -5.72
CA MET A 1 2.56 9.64 -5.07
C MET A 1 2.50 9.32 -3.58
N TRP A 2 2.27 10.31 -2.77
CA TRP A 2 2.31 10.19 -1.32
C TRP A 2 0.95 10.51 -0.71
N ASN A 3 0.47 9.62 0.17
CA ASN A 3 -0.72 9.87 1.01
C ASN A 3 -1.98 10.30 0.22
N LEU A 4 -2.20 9.73 -0.96
CA LEU A 4 -3.41 9.99 -1.74
C LEU A 4 -4.42 8.86 -1.53
N PRO A 5 -5.71 9.18 -1.38
CA PRO A 5 -6.73 8.16 -1.23
C PRO A 5 -6.94 7.39 -2.53
N VAL A 6 -7.04 6.07 -2.39
CA VAL A 6 -7.25 5.13 -3.49
C VAL A 6 -8.69 4.60 -3.42
N PHE A 7 -9.35 4.55 -4.56
CA PHE A 7 -10.73 4.06 -4.71
C PHE A 7 -10.77 2.93 -5.72
N ASP A 8 -11.69 2.00 -5.52
CA ASP A 8 -11.91 0.91 -6.47
C ASP A 8 -12.76 1.36 -7.66
N SER A 9 -13.03 0.44 -8.59
CA SER A 9 -13.81 0.74 -9.81
C SER A 9 -15.24 1.16 -9.52
N SER A 10 -15.79 0.82 -8.35
CA SER A 10 -17.14 1.23 -7.95
C SER A 10 -17.15 2.58 -7.23
N GLY A 11 -16.00 3.19 -7.01
CA GLY A 11 -15.87 4.44 -6.28
C GLY A 11 -15.78 4.28 -4.78
N GLN A 12 -15.65 3.05 -4.27
CA GLN A 12 -15.52 2.81 -2.84
C GLN A 12 -14.07 3.03 -2.39
N PHE A 13 -13.93 3.62 -1.22
CA PHE A 13 -12.63 3.88 -0.62
C PHE A 13 -11.89 2.56 -0.30
N VAL A 14 -10.62 2.50 -0.66
CA VAL A 14 -9.76 1.37 -0.35
C VAL A 14 -8.81 1.72 0.81
N ALA A 15 -7.95 2.69 0.62
CA ALA A 15 -6.95 3.08 1.61
C ALA A 15 -6.25 4.37 1.21
N ILE A 16 -5.42 4.90 2.12
CA ILE A 16 -4.48 5.98 1.84
C ILE A 16 -3.07 5.41 2.06
N PRO A 17 -2.43 4.86 1.03
CA PRO A 17 -1.08 4.31 1.20
C PRO A 17 -0.05 5.38 1.48
N ASP A 18 1.03 5.01 2.16
CA ASP A 18 2.15 5.93 2.37
C ASP A 18 2.78 6.33 1.04
N ALA A 19 2.91 5.38 0.11
CA ALA A 19 3.34 5.65 -1.24
C ALA A 19 2.54 4.80 -2.24
N TRP A 20 2.38 5.32 -3.44
CA TRP A 20 1.56 4.70 -4.48
C TRP A 20 2.24 4.78 -5.83
N CYS A 21 2.36 3.63 -6.50
CA CYS A 21 2.81 3.55 -7.89
C CYS A 21 1.59 3.33 -8.77
N ASP A 22 1.12 4.39 -9.40
CA ASP A 22 -0.16 4.37 -10.13
C ASP A 22 -0.11 3.52 -11.39
N ASP A 23 1.02 3.48 -12.07
CA ASP A 23 1.18 2.73 -13.31
C ASP A 23 0.93 1.22 -13.15
N VAL A 24 1.22 0.66 -11.99
CA VAL A 24 1.05 -0.77 -11.71
C VAL A 24 0.08 -1.07 -10.56
N ALA A 25 -0.52 -0.05 -9.95
CA ALA A 25 -1.40 -0.19 -8.78
C ALA A 25 -0.68 -0.92 -7.64
N LEU A 26 0.45 -0.38 -7.21
CA LEU A 26 1.26 -0.90 -6.12
C LEU A 26 1.22 0.06 -4.95
N ALA A 27 0.83 -0.42 -3.78
CA ALA A 27 0.84 0.34 -2.54
C ALA A 27 2.06 -0.03 -1.71
N SER A 28 2.75 0.98 -1.17
CA SER A 28 3.82 0.79 -0.21
C SER A 28 3.37 1.34 1.13
N GLU A 29 3.46 0.52 2.16
CA GLU A 29 3.03 0.85 3.51
C GLU A 29 4.19 0.70 4.48
N ILE A 30 4.42 1.72 5.28
CA ILE A 30 5.34 1.61 6.41
C ILE A 30 4.51 1.10 7.59
N ASP A 31 4.75 -0.14 7.98
CA ASP A 31 3.96 -0.78 9.01
C ASP A 31 4.46 -0.38 10.39
N SER A 32 3.68 0.43 11.08
CA SER A 32 4.00 0.89 12.44
C SER A 32 3.53 -0.06 13.53
N PHE A 33 3.12 -1.28 13.19
CA PHE A 33 2.63 -2.25 14.16
C PHE A 33 3.62 -2.49 15.31
N GLU A 34 4.92 -2.47 15.03
CA GLU A 34 5.93 -2.63 16.07
C GLU A 34 5.89 -1.52 17.14
N TRP A 35 5.20 -0.40 16.85
CA TRP A 35 5.02 0.72 17.76
C TRP A 35 3.62 0.73 18.39
N HIS A 36 2.66 0.00 17.80
CA HIS A 36 1.25 0.01 18.20
C HIS A 36 0.74 -1.42 18.38
N LEU A 37 1.32 -2.12 19.37
CA LEU A 37 1.00 -3.52 19.65
C LEU A 37 -0.32 -3.63 20.42
N ASN A 38 -1.45 -3.32 19.75
CA ASN A 38 -2.76 -3.48 20.35
C ASN A 38 -3.76 -4.09 19.36
N ALA A 39 -4.80 -4.70 19.89
CA ALA A 39 -5.79 -5.41 19.08
C ALA A 39 -6.50 -4.49 18.08
N LYS A 40 -6.78 -3.25 18.48
CA LYS A 40 -7.49 -2.28 17.66
C LYS A 40 -6.65 -1.87 16.42
N GLY A 41 -5.37 -1.61 16.62
CA GLY A 41 -4.45 -1.30 15.52
C GLY A 41 -4.28 -2.47 14.58
N TYR A 42 -4.16 -3.68 15.12
CA TYR A 42 -4.08 -4.90 14.33
C TYR A 42 -5.33 -5.10 13.47
N ALA A 43 -6.51 -4.93 14.07
CA ALA A 43 -7.77 -5.08 13.34
C ALA A 43 -7.90 -4.09 12.19
N ARG A 44 -7.45 -2.85 12.35
CA ARG A 44 -7.43 -1.86 11.27
C ARG A 44 -6.53 -2.28 10.12
N THR A 45 -5.35 -2.81 10.45
CA THR A 45 -4.40 -3.30 9.44
C THR A 45 -4.98 -4.46 8.66
N VAL A 46 -5.59 -5.42 9.33
CA VAL A 46 -6.23 -6.57 8.69
C VAL A 46 -7.37 -6.10 7.76
N ALA A 47 -8.22 -5.19 8.23
CA ALA A 47 -9.32 -4.68 7.42
C ALA A 47 -8.81 -3.94 6.18
N ARG A 48 -7.78 -3.11 6.33
CA ARG A 48 -7.14 -2.40 5.21
C ARG A 48 -6.56 -3.39 4.19
N ASN A 49 -5.85 -4.40 4.65
CA ASN A 49 -5.25 -5.41 3.77
C ASN A 49 -6.33 -6.19 3.02
N THR A 50 -7.46 -6.46 3.65
CA THR A 50 -8.60 -7.09 3.00
C THR A 50 -9.15 -6.22 1.88
N ARG A 51 -9.27 -4.90 2.11
CA ARG A 51 -9.72 -3.97 1.05
C ARG A 51 -8.74 -3.92 -0.11
N TYR A 52 -7.45 -3.89 0.15
CA TYR A 52 -6.42 -3.95 -0.90
C TYR A 52 -6.57 -5.21 -1.74
N ALA A 53 -6.68 -6.35 -1.09
CA ALA A 53 -6.84 -7.63 -1.79
C ALA A 53 -8.09 -7.66 -2.65
N GLY A 54 -9.22 -7.16 -2.12
CA GLY A 54 -10.47 -7.09 -2.86
C GLY A 54 -10.41 -6.18 -4.08
N ALA A 55 -9.55 -5.17 -4.05
CA ALA A 55 -9.34 -4.25 -5.18
C ALA A 55 -8.25 -4.74 -6.16
N GLY A 56 -7.58 -5.84 -5.87
CA GLY A 56 -6.52 -6.39 -6.72
C GLY A 56 -5.19 -5.64 -6.63
N ILE A 57 -4.98 -4.89 -5.56
CA ILE A 57 -3.78 -4.07 -5.38
C ILE A 57 -2.67 -4.90 -4.75
N VAL A 58 -1.46 -4.80 -5.31
CA VAL A 58 -0.26 -5.36 -4.69
C VAL A 58 0.21 -4.44 -3.58
N VAL A 59 0.46 -4.98 -2.40
CA VAL A 59 0.90 -4.20 -1.24
C VAL A 59 2.26 -4.70 -0.77
N VAL A 60 3.19 -3.78 -0.56
CA VAL A 60 4.46 -4.06 0.10
C VAL A 60 4.43 -3.38 1.46
N GLN A 61 4.51 -4.17 2.51
CA GLN A 61 4.57 -3.67 3.88
C GLN A 61 6.00 -3.76 4.37
N THR A 62 6.50 -2.67 4.93
CA THR A 62 7.88 -2.57 5.39
C THR A 62 7.90 -2.11 6.84
N LEU A 63 8.63 -2.82 7.68
CA LEU A 63 8.83 -2.40 9.07
C LEU A 63 9.79 -1.22 9.11
N PRO A 64 9.54 -0.22 9.98
CA PRO A 64 10.48 0.90 10.15
C PRO A 64 11.91 0.45 10.48
N SER A 65 12.06 -0.61 11.28
CA SER A 65 13.37 -1.15 11.62
C SER A 65 14.14 -1.63 10.39
N ARG A 66 13.45 -2.20 9.39
CA ARG A 66 14.10 -2.66 8.16
C ARG A 66 14.58 -1.51 7.30
N LEU A 67 13.83 -0.42 7.27
CA LEU A 67 14.27 0.79 6.55
C LEU A 67 15.58 1.32 7.11
N ARG A 68 15.76 1.23 8.42
CA ARG A 68 16.97 1.65 9.09
C ARG A 68 18.12 0.66 8.90
N ASP A 69 17.84 -0.65 9.06
CA ASP A 69 18.88 -1.66 9.19
C ASP A 69 19.21 -2.38 7.87
N ASP A 70 18.27 -2.41 6.91
CA ASP A 70 18.45 -3.09 5.62
C ASP A 70 17.73 -2.37 4.49
N PRO A 71 18.11 -1.11 4.20
CA PRO A 71 17.44 -0.35 3.13
C PRO A 71 17.63 -0.98 1.75
N GLU A 72 18.75 -1.63 1.49
CA GLU A 72 19.00 -2.28 0.20
C GLU A 72 18.07 -3.47 -0.02
N GLY A 73 17.82 -4.27 1.03
CA GLY A 73 16.86 -5.37 0.97
C GLY A 73 15.44 -4.87 0.71
N VAL A 74 15.07 -3.75 1.33
CA VAL A 74 13.76 -3.13 1.10
C VAL A 74 13.63 -2.68 -0.36
N ILE A 75 14.64 -2.03 -0.92
CA ILE A 75 14.62 -1.60 -2.32
C ILE A 75 14.51 -2.80 -3.25
N SER A 76 15.24 -3.87 -2.97
CA SER A 76 15.18 -5.09 -3.75
C SER A 76 13.76 -5.71 -3.74
N GLU A 77 13.12 -5.74 -2.59
CA GLU A 77 11.74 -6.23 -2.47
C GLU A 77 10.76 -5.37 -3.23
N LEU A 78 10.90 -4.05 -3.15
CA LEU A 78 10.05 -3.11 -3.89
C LEU A 78 10.19 -3.29 -5.40
N ARG A 79 11.41 -3.46 -5.88
CA ARG A 79 11.67 -3.69 -7.31
C ARG A 79 11.04 -5.00 -7.78
N ALA A 80 11.16 -6.07 -6.98
CA ALA A 80 10.57 -7.36 -7.31
C ALA A 80 9.05 -7.28 -7.34
N ALA A 81 8.45 -6.60 -6.37
CA ALA A 81 7.00 -6.41 -6.31
C ALA A 81 6.50 -5.56 -7.49
N TYR A 82 7.25 -4.52 -7.85
CA TYR A 82 6.93 -3.69 -9.01
C TYR A 82 6.94 -4.52 -10.31
N ALA A 83 7.98 -5.31 -10.52
CA ALA A 83 8.11 -6.16 -11.69
C ALA A 83 6.95 -7.17 -11.77
N ALA A 84 6.60 -7.80 -10.65
CA ALA A 84 5.47 -8.73 -10.60
C ALA A 84 4.14 -8.04 -10.89
N ALA A 85 3.93 -6.85 -10.35
CA ALA A 85 2.72 -6.07 -10.60
C ALA A 85 2.62 -5.64 -12.06
N LYS A 86 3.74 -5.27 -12.67
CA LYS A 86 3.80 -4.87 -14.08
C LYS A 86 3.49 -6.03 -15.03
N ALA A 87 3.78 -7.26 -14.62
CA ALA A 87 3.54 -8.45 -15.43
C ALA A 87 2.07 -8.88 -15.48
N ARG A 88 1.21 -8.30 -14.65
CA ARG A 88 -0.21 -8.59 -14.59
C ARG A 88 -1.04 -7.43 -15.14
N PRO A 89 -2.31 -7.65 -15.56
CA PRO A 89 -3.20 -6.54 -15.91
C PRO A 89 -3.37 -5.61 -14.69
N ARG A 90 -3.30 -4.32 -14.93
CA ARG A 90 -3.52 -3.33 -13.87
C ARG A 90 -4.98 -3.36 -13.44
N PRO A 91 -5.29 -3.48 -12.14
CA PRO A 91 -6.68 -3.39 -11.67
C PRO A 91 -7.23 -1.98 -11.89
N ALA A 92 -8.55 -1.89 -12.03
CA ALA A 92 -9.25 -0.63 -12.26
C ALA A 92 -9.45 0.13 -10.95
N VAL A 93 -8.37 0.76 -10.48
CA VAL A 93 -8.39 1.59 -9.28
C VAL A 93 -7.92 3.00 -9.63
N MET A 94 -8.29 3.97 -8.82
CA MET A 94 -7.93 5.36 -9.06
C MET A 94 -7.53 6.06 -7.77
N VAL A 95 -6.60 6.99 -7.89
CA VAL A 95 -6.29 7.93 -6.82
C VAL A 95 -7.06 9.21 -7.05
N ARG A 96 -7.40 9.90 -5.97
CA ARG A 96 -8.01 11.21 -6.04
C ARG A 96 -7.14 12.19 -5.27
N PRO A 97 -6.95 13.41 -5.79
CA PRO A 97 -6.25 14.44 -5.03
C PRO A 97 -7.03 14.73 -3.75
N SER A 98 -6.32 15.20 -2.72
CA SER A 98 -6.97 15.65 -1.50
C SER A 98 -7.98 16.74 -1.84
N SER A 99 -9.19 16.62 -1.27
CA SER A 99 -10.22 17.63 -1.44
C SER A 99 -9.96 18.90 -0.64
N VAL A 100 -8.93 18.89 0.19
CA VAL A 100 -8.51 20.08 0.94
C VAL A 100 -7.67 20.96 0.03
N ALA A 101 -8.29 21.97 -0.44
CA ALA A 101 -7.61 22.96 -1.26
C ALA A 101 -6.84 23.94 -0.38
#